data_5a18bedd169f0223cbbdc747f9a39c29
#
_entry.id   5a18bedd169f0223cbbdc747f9a39c29
#
_cell.length_a   1.000
_cell.length_b   1.000
_cell.length_c   1.000
_cell.angle_alpha   90.00
_cell.angle_beta   90.00
_cell.angle_gamma   90.00
#
_symmetry.space_group_name_H-M   'P 1'
#
loop_
_entity.id
_entity.type
_entity.pdbx_description
1 polymer ?
#
loop_
_entity_poly.entity_id
_entity_poly.type
_entity_poly.pdbx_seq_one_letter_code
_entity_poly.pdbx_strand_id
1 'polypeptide(L)'
;MRQLLRIILIAFSLCGTAFAQNAPSGVKPEAVLGVGDIIRITVYQNPDLTVEAGRISELGEINFPLIGKVNLGGVTATAGEQKIAKMLRDGGFVLRPQVTIQVGQIRSSVISILGQVAKPGRYPIESIGSKVSEMIATTGGVIPGGADVVTLVGSRNGRSIKLDIDLPAILQSGKSELDVVVENGDILYVDRAPTGYIYGEVQRPGQFRLERGMTLLQVLAQSGGLTARGTERGIKVHRRDAAGTVSVIGLQMNEPVVRDDVIYVKESLF
;
A
#
# COMPACT_ATOMS: atom_id res chain seq x y z
N MET A 1 65.33 -34.62 37.89
CA MET A 1 64.75 -35.97 37.82
C MET A 1 63.35 -35.82 37.38
N ARG A 2 63.04 -36.09 36.07
CA ARG A 2 62.21 -37.19 35.61
C ARG A 2 60.78 -37.05 36.10
N GLN A 3 59.73 -36.90 35.32
CA GLN A 3 59.33 -37.64 34.12
C GLN A 3 58.18 -36.85 33.40
N LEU A 4 58.31 -36.62 32.15
CA LEU A 4 57.57 -37.22 31.06
C LEU A 4 56.04 -37.07 31.11
N LEU A 5 55.70 -36.06 30.42
CA LEU A 5 54.38 -35.66 29.82
C LEU A 5 53.98 -36.69 28.77
N ARG A 6 52.78 -37.23 28.86
CA ARG A 6 52.09 -37.90 27.75
C ARG A 6 50.93 -37.05 27.32
N ILE A 7 51.13 -36.45 26.16
CA ILE A 7 50.12 -35.75 25.43
C ILE A 7 49.23 -36.80 24.73
N ILE A 8 47.94 -36.87 25.09
CA ILE A 8 46.94 -37.58 24.31
C ILE A 8 46.17 -36.53 23.52
N LEU A 9 46.43 -36.51 22.22
CA LEU A 9 45.75 -35.72 21.25
C LEU A 9 44.44 -36.43 20.90
N ILE A 10 43.31 -35.98 21.43
CA ILE A 10 41.99 -36.41 20.98
C ILE A 10 41.53 -35.40 19.93
N ALA A 11 41.64 -35.79 18.68
CA ALA A 11 41.04 -35.12 17.55
C ALA A 11 39.51 -35.36 17.58
N PHE A 12 38.75 -34.39 18.08
CA PHE A 12 37.31 -34.40 18.01
C PHE A 12 36.91 -33.82 16.67
N SER A 13 36.68 -34.73 15.69
CA SER A 13 36.11 -34.37 14.38
C SER A 13 34.66 -33.97 14.58
N LEU A 14 34.39 -32.64 14.68
CA LEU A 14 33.03 -32.11 14.58
C LEU A 14 32.60 -32.16 13.11
N CYS A 15 31.89 -33.22 12.76
CA CYS A 15 31.12 -33.30 11.52
C CYS A 15 29.91 -32.40 11.72
N GLY A 16 30.04 -31.10 11.37
CA GLY A 16 28.94 -30.16 11.32
C GLY A 16 28.03 -30.50 10.14
N THR A 17 26.94 -31.22 10.41
CA THR A 17 25.83 -31.33 9.44
C THR A 17 25.22 -29.94 9.29
N ALA A 18 25.62 -29.23 8.24
CA ALA A 18 24.90 -28.05 7.76
C ALA A 18 23.51 -28.50 7.33
N PHE A 19 22.52 -28.34 8.20
CA PHE A 19 21.13 -28.30 7.78
C PHE A 19 20.97 -27.04 6.90
N ALA A 20 21.07 -27.23 5.60
CA ALA A 20 20.57 -26.25 4.64
C ALA A 20 19.07 -26.13 4.93
N GLN A 21 18.67 -25.08 5.67
CA GLN A 21 17.30 -24.64 5.76
C GLN A 21 16.90 -24.21 4.34
N ASN A 22 16.27 -25.12 3.61
CA ASN A 22 15.43 -24.77 2.49
C ASN A 22 14.31 -23.89 3.06
N ALA A 23 14.52 -22.57 3.07
CA ALA A 23 13.44 -21.64 3.19
C ALA A 23 12.44 -21.98 2.06
N PRO A 24 11.17 -22.23 2.34
CA PRO A 24 10.19 -22.43 1.29
C PRO A 24 10.23 -21.17 0.44
N SER A 25 10.64 -21.32 -0.83
CA SER A 25 10.50 -20.28 -1.83
C SER A 25 9.03 -19.89 -1.81
N GLY A 26 8.73 -18.72 -1.26
CA GLY A 26 7.36 -18.20 -1.18
C GLY A 26 6.86 -18.05 -2.61
N VAL A 27 6.21 -19.08 -3.12
CA VAL A 27 5.46 -18.99 -4.38
C VAL A 27 4.43 -17.91 -4.13
N LYS A 28 4.62 -16.73 -4.75
CA LYS A 28 3.59 -15.69 -4.73
C LYS A 28 2.31 -16.36 -5.24
N PRO A 29 1.20 -16.29 -4.51
CA PRO A 29 -0.04 -16.87 -4.97
C PRO A 29 -0.38 -16.27 -6.33
N GLU A 30 -0.70 -17.12 -7.29
CA GLU A 30 -1.02 -16.72 -8.66
C GLU A 30 -2.39 -16.04 -8.67
N ALA A 31 -2.51 -14.92 -9.40
CA ALA A 31 -3.77 -14.20 -9.53
C ALA A 31 -4.83 -15.06 -10.21
N VAL A 32 -6.06 -14.99 -9.72
CA VAL A 32 -7.22 -15.65 -10.33
C VAL A 32 -7.73 -14.82 -11.51
N LEU A 33 -8.08 -15.51 -12.58
CA LEU A 33 -8.72 -14.91 -13.75
C LEU A 33 -10.15 -14.49 -13.39
N GLY A 34 -10.56 -13.29 -13.79
CA GLY A 34 -11.86 -12.76 -13.47
C GLY A 34 -12.64 -12.21 -14.65
N VAL A 35 -13.88 -11.86 -14.38
CA VAL A 35 -14.79 -11.29 -15.38
C VAL A 35 -14.22 -10.00 -15.96
N GLY A 36 -14.20 -9.91 -17.27
CA GLY A 36 -13.71 -8.73 -17.99
C GLY A 36 -12.21 -8.77 -18.31
N ASP A 37 -11.43 -9.68 -17.73
CA ASP A 37 -10.00 -9.82 -18.05
C ASP A 37 -9.80 -10.16 -19.52
N ILE A 38 -8.73 -9.63 -20.08
CA ILE A 38 -8.31 -9.96 -21.44
C ILE A 38 -7.08 -10.85 -21.36
N ILE A 39 -7.20 -12.04 -21.90
CA ILE A 39 -6.15 -13.06 -21.88
C ILE A 39 -5.77 -13.49 -23.29
N ARG A 40 -4.51 -13.86 -23.46
CA ARG A 40 -4.02 -14.55 -24.64
C ARG A 40 -3.86 -16.03 -24.29
N ILE A 41 -4.37 -16.91 -25.14
CA ILE A 41 -4.23 -18.35 -24.99
C ILE A 41 -3.49 -18.89 -26.20
N THR A 42 -2.38 -19.55 -25.99
CA THR A 42 -1.59 -20.21 -27.06
C THR A 42 -1.50 -21.71 -26.84
N VAL A 43 -1.61 -22.46 -27.92
CA VAL A 43 -1.39 -23.92 -27.90
C VAL A 43 -0.16 -24.22 -28.73
N TYR A 44 0.86 -24.76 -28.09
CA TYR A 44 2.14 -25.03 -28.75
C TYR A 44 1.94 -25.95 -29.97
N GLN A 45 2.58 -25.61 -31.10
CA GLN A 45 2.47 -26.27 -32.40
C GLN A 45 1.05 -26.28 -33.03
N ASN A 46 0.09 -25.51 -32.46
CA ASN A 46 -1.25 -25.40 -33.03
C ASN A 46 -1.68 -23.91 -33.09
N PRO A 47 -1.10 -23.11 -34.00
CA PRO A 47 -1.37 -21.67 -34.07
C PRO A 47 -2.84 -21.35 -34.35
N ASP A 48 -3.54 -22.24 -35.08
CA ASP A 48 -4.98 -22.07 -35.37
C ASP A 48 -5.87 -22.13 -34.13
N LEU A 49 -5.36 -22.61 -32.99
CA LEU A 49 -6.05 -22.64 -31.70
C LEU A 49 -5.67 -21.47 -30.82
N THR A 50 -4.91 -20.48 -31.36
CA THR A 50 -4.51 -19.31 -30.58
C THR A 50 -5.66 -18.32 -30.47
N VAL A 51 -5.91 -17.86 -29.27
CA VAL A 51 -6.84 -16.74 -28.95
C VAL A 51 -6.00 -15.53 -28.55
N GLU A 52 -5.84 -14.57 -29.44
CA GLU A 52 -4.94 -13.41 -29.24
C GLU A 52 -5.41 -12.45 -28.15
N ALA A 53 -6.73 -12.22 -28.04
CA ALA A 53 -7.33 -11.27 -27.11
C ALA A 53 -8.73 -11.75 -26.68
N GLY A 54 -8.76 -12.84 -25.93
CA GLY A 54 -10.00 -13.39 -25.41
C GLY A 54 -10.46 -12.67 -24.16
N ARG A 55 -11.66 -12.07 -24.18
CA ARG A 55 -12.26 -11.46 -22.99
C ARG A 55 -13.08 -12.49 -22.22
N ILE A 56 -12.85 -12.59 -20.93
CA ILE A 56 -13.70 -13.39 -20.04
C ILE A 56 -15.05 -12.72 -19.89
N SER A 57 -16.12 -13.42 -20.22
CA SER A 57 -17.50 -12.92 -20.20
C SER A 57 -18.01 -12.71 -18.77
N GLU A 58 -19.18 -12.08 -18.64
CA GLU A 58 -19.88 -11.90 -17.36
C GLU A 58 -20.22 -13.23 -16.64
N LEU A 59 -20.28 -14.34 -17.39
CA LEU A 59 -20.48 -15.68 -16.86
C LEU A 59 -19.15 -16.37 -16.48
N GLY A 60 -18.02 -15.67 -16.60
CA GLY A 60 -16.70 -16.25 -16.36
C GLY A 60 -16.20 -17.16 -17.50
N GLU A 61 -16.84 -17.12 -18.68
CA GLU A 61 -16.54 -18.02 -19.80
C GLU A 61 -15.75 -17.31 -20.90
N ILE A 62 -14.93 -18.09 -21.60
CA ILE A 62 -14.31 -17.69 -22.87
C ILE A 62 -14.72 -18.67 -23.96
N ASN A 63 -14.89 -18.19 -25.17
CA ASN A 63 -15.11 -19.07 -26.31
C ASN A 63 -13.77 -19.50 -26.92
N PHE A 64 -13.50 -20.78 -26.94
CA PHE A 64 -12.23 -21.35 -27.41
C PHE A 64 -12.47 -22.25 -28.64
N PRO A 65 -11.62 -22.18 -29.68
CA PRO A 65 -11.77 -23.00 -30.86
C PRO A 65 -11.90 -24.50 -30.54
N LEU A 66 -12.72 -25.19 -31.27
CA LEU A 66 -13.01 -26.65 -31.20
C LEU A 66 -13.74 -27.12 -29.95
N ILE A 67 -13.44 -26.58 -28.77
CA ILE A 67 -14.03 -27.02 -27.48
C ILE A 67 -15.14 -26.10 -26.96
N GLY A 68 -15.41 -24.98 -27.66
CA GLY A 68 -16.51 -24.07 -27.33
C GLY A 68 -16.27 -23.27 -26.07
N LYS A 69 -17.28 -23.15 -25.22
CA LYS A 69 -17.22 -22.32 -23.99
C LYS A 69 -16.43 -23.01 -22.88
N VAL A 70 -15.45 -22.31 -22.35
CA VAL A 70 -14.63 -22.74 -21.22
C VAL A 70 -14.76 -21.75 -20.08
N ASN A 71 -15.22 -22.20 -18.92
CA ASN A 71 -15.29 -21.36 -17.73
C ASN A 71 -13.89 -21.21 -17.13
N LEU A 72 -13.38 -19.97 -17.09
CA LEU A 72 -12.08 -19.57 -16.54
C LEU A 72 -12.22 -18.56 -15.39
N GLY A 73 -13.43 -18.08 -15.11
CA GLY A 73 -13.68 -17.17 -14.01
C GLY A 73 -13.44 -17.83 -12.65
N GLY A 74 -12.65 -17.19 -11.79
CA GLY A 74 -12.35 -17.69 -10.44
C GLY A 74 -11.28 -18.78 -10.38
N VAL A 75 -10.58 -19.08 -11.49
CA VAL A 75 -9.45 -20.03 -11.50
C VAL A 75 -8.15 -19.33 -11.81
N THR A 76 -7.02 -19.90 -11.40
CA THR A 76 -5.69 -19.38 -11.75
C THR A 76 -5.37 -19.65 -13.21
N ALA A 77 -4.42 -18.92 -13.80
CA ALA A 77 -3.99 -19.15 -15.18
C ALA A 77 -3.53 -20.61 -15.37
N THR A 78 -2.71 -21.12 -14.45
CA THR A 78 -2.24 -22.52 -14.48
C THR A 78 -3.40 -23.53 -14.44
N ALA A 79 -4.41 -23.32 -13.61
CA ALA A 79 -5.59 -24.20 -13.56
C ALA A 79 -6.42 -24.12 -14.86
N GLY A 80 -6.51 -22.92 -15.44
CA GLY A 80 -7.14 -22.69 -16.73
C GLY A 80 -6.42 -23.41 -17.88
N GLU A 81 -5.09 -23.36 -17.91
CA GLU A 81 -4.24 -24.08 -18.89
C GLU A 81 -4.49 -25.58 -18.82
N GLN A 82 -4.47 -26.15 -17.62
CA GLN A 82 -4.74 -27.58 -17.42
C GLN A 82 -6.15 -27.97 -17.85
N LYS A 83 -7.14 -27.11 -17.57
CA LYS A 83 -8.54 -27.33 -17.97
C LYS A 83 -8.70 -27.36 -19.47
N ILE A 84 -8.15 -26.38 -20.21
CA ILE A 84 -8.19 -26.33 -21.66
C ILE A 84 -7.43 -27.51 -22.26
N ALA A 85 -6.23 -27.80 -21.74
CA ALA A 85 -5.44 -28.96 -22.20
C ALA A 85 -6.20 -30.27 -22.01
N LYS A 86 -6.90 -30.45 -20.89
CA LYS A 86 -7.75 -31.62 -20.66
C LYS A 86 -8.88 -31.73 -21.68
N MET A 87 -9.61 -30.63 -21.93
CA MET A 87 -10.74 -30.60 -22.86
C MET A 87 -10.29 -30.88 -24.31
N LEU A 88 -9.15 -30.34 -24.75
CA LEU A 88 -8.57 -30.60 -26.07
C LEU A 88 -8.17 -32.07 -26.26
N ARG A 89 -7.61 -32.70 -25.23
CA ARG A 89 -7.22 -34.08 -25.24
C ARG A 89 -8.42 -35.03 -25.21
N ASP A 90 -9.37 -34.78 -24.31
CA ASP A 90 -10.56 -35.60 -24.13
C ASP A 90 -11.48 -35.54 -25.38
N GLY A 91 -11.50 -34.36 -26.05
CA GLY A 91 -12.19 -34.22 -27.36
C GLY A 91 -11.45 -34.79 -28.53
N GLY A 92 -10.24 -35.34 -28.36
CA GLY A 92 -9.45 -35.92 -29.43
C GLY A 92 -8.85 -34.92 -30.44
N PHE A 93 -8.89 -33.63 -30.13
CA PHE A 93 -8.42 -32.56 -31.03
C PHE A 93 -6.90 -32.45 -31.04
N VAL A 94 -6.25 -32.60 -29.85
CA VAL A 94 -4.79 -32.58 -29.71
C VAL A 94 -4.35 -33.64 -28.72
N LEU A 95 -3.42 -34.52 -29.13
CA LEU A 95 -2.99 -35.67 -28.32
C LEU A 95 -2.21 -35.26 -27.06
N ARG A 96 -1.33 -34.25 -27.17
CA ARG A 96 -0.48 -33.72 -26.08
C ARG A 96 -0.51 -32.20 -26.11
N PRO A 97 -1.63 -31.56 -25.69
CA PRO A 97 -1.75 -30.12 -25.73
C PRO A 97 -0.86 -29.46 -24.65
N GLN A 98 -0.05 -28.52 -25.08
CA GLN A 98 0.66 -27.60 -24.19
C GLN A 98 0.02 -26.22 -24.34
N VAL A 99 -0.73 -25.82 -23.35
CA VAL A 99 -1.51 -24.56 -23.33
C VAL A 99 -0.83 -23.58 -22.43
N THR A 100 -0.73 -22.34 -22.87
CA THR A 100 -0.22 -21.23 -22.08
C THR A 100 -1.23 -20.09 -22.08
N ILE A 101 -1.58 -19.57 -20.89
CA ILE A 101 -2.45 -18.41 -20.69
C ILE A 101 -1.60 -17.24 -20.22
N GLN A 102 -1.63 -16.14 -20.95
CA GLN A 102 -1.01 -14.87 -20.56
C GLN A 102 -2.10 -13.84 -20.31
N VAL A 103 -2.07 -13.19 -19.13
CA VAL A 103 -2.99 -12.11 -18.82
C VAL A 103 -2.48 -10.82 -19.49
N GLY A 104 -3.23 -10.30 -20.45
CA GLY A 104 -2.89 -9.06 -21.15
C GLY A 104 -3.40 -7.82 -20.42
N GLN A 105 -4.65 -7.85 -19.93
CA GLN A 105 -5.24 -6.76 -19.15
C GLN A 105 -6.06 -7.30 -18.00
N ILE A 106 -5.73 -6.88 -16.78
CA ILE A 106 -6.53 -7.16 -15.58
C ILE A 106 -7.62 -6.10 -15.46
N ARG A 107 -8.88 -6.53 -15.51
CA ARG A 107 -10.06 -5.67 -15.32
C ARG A 107 -10.95 -6.15 -14.19
N SER A 108 -10.77 -7.37 -13.75
CA SER A 108 -11.53 -8.04 -12.71
C SER A 108 -11.14 -7.61 -11.31
N SER A 109 -9.89 -7.22 -11.12
CA SER A 109 -9.33 -6.85 -9.81
C SER A 109 -8.71 -5.47 -9.89
N VAL A 110 -9.44 -4.46 -9.44
CA VAL A 110 -9.03 -3.05 -9.50
C VAL A 110 -9.36 -2.35 -8.20
N ILE A 111 -8.53 -1.37 -7.84
CA ILE A 111 -8.78 -0.43 -6.76
C ILE A 111 -8.87 1.00 -7.31
N SER A 112 -9.46 1.88 -6.52
CA SER A 112 -9.50 3.31 -6.81
C SER A 112 -8.56 4.04 -5.85
N ILE A 113 -7.66 4.87 -6.38
CA ILE A 113 -6.75 5.69 -5.57
C ILE A 113 -7.06 7.16 -5.84
N LEU A 114 -7.44 7.87 -4.79
CA LEU A 114 -7.99 9.23 -4.87
C LEU A 114 -7.27 10.18 -3.92
N GLY A 115 -7.44 11.48 -4.15
CA GLY A 115 -6.93 12.54 -3.27
C GLY A 115 -5.54 13.00 -3.64
N GLN A 116 -4.70 13.26 -2.65
CA GLN A 116 -3.39 13.92 -2.79
C GLN A 116 -2.27 12.94 -3.16
N VAL A 117 -2.43 12.26 -4.29
CA VAL A 117 -1.43 11.41 -4.93
C VAL A 117 -1.03 11.98 -6.29
N ALA A 118 0.14 11.60 -6.80
CA ALA A 118 0.64 12.18 -8.05
C ALA A 118 -0.27 11.85 -9.26
N LYS A 119 -0.82 10.65 -9.30
CA LYS A 119 -1.73 10.21 -10.38
C LYS A 119 -2.93 9.49 -9.78
N PRO A 120 -4.00 10.21 -9.40
CA PRO A 120 -5.23 9.56 -8.96
C PRO A 120 -5.92 8.81 -10.10
N GLY A 121 -6.58 7.70 -9.79
CA GLY A 121 -7.23 6.88 -10.81
C GLY A 121 -7.60 5.47 -10.34
N ARG A 122 -7.94 4.62 -11.31
CA ARG A 122 -8.19 3.19 -11.07
C ARG A 122 -6.94 2.39 -11.47
N TYR A 123 -6.55 1.48 -10.60
CA TYR A 123 -5.33 0.68 -10.76
C TYR A 123 -5.64 -0.80 -10.64
N PRO A 124 -5.14 -1.64 -11.55
CA PRO A 124 -5.27 -3.09 -11.43
C PRO A 124 -4.39 -3.61 -10.29
N ILE A 125 -4.86 -4.64 -9.61
CA ILE A 125 -4.06 -5.41 -8.65
C ILE A 125 -3.36 -6.52 -9.44
N GLU A 126 -2.06 -6.34 -9.70
CA GLU A 126 -1.29 -7.27 -10.55
C GLU A 126 -0.86 -8.55 -9.80
N SER A 127 -0.80 -8.50 -8.48
CA SER A 127 -0.36 -9.63 -7.66
C SER A 127 -1.26 -9.81 -6.44
N ILE A 128 -1.54 -11.08 -6.11
CA ILE A 128 -2.21 -11.39 -4.83
C ILE A 128 -1.29 -10.96 -3.69
N GLY A 129 -1.89 -10.25 -2.72
CA GLY A 129 -1.15 -9.75 -1.57
C GLY A 129 -0.48 -8.39 -1.80
N SER A 130 -0.78 -7.70 -2.91
CA SER A 130 -0.37 -6.31 -3.09
C SER A 130 -0.85 -5.44 -1.92
N LYS A 131 0.03 -4.58 -1.44
CA LYS A 131 -0.18 -3.80 -0.23
C LYS A 131 -0.47 -2.34 -0.55
N VAL A 132 -1.02 -1.63 0.44
CA VAL A 132 -1.34 -0.20 0.30
C VAL A 132 -0.12 0.62 -0.10
N SER A 133 1.05 0.37 0.51
CA SER A 133 2.28 1.09 0.18
C SER A 133 2.71 0.90 -1.28
N GLU A 134 2.60 -0.33 -1.81
CA GLU A 134 2.91 -0.64 -3.22
C GLU A 134 1.96 0.09 -4.17
N MET A 135 0.67 0.09 -3.84
CA MET A 135 -0.33 0.75 -4.67
C MET A 135 -0.16 2.28 -4.68
N ILE A 136 0.18 2.88 -3.54
CA ILE A 136 0.52 4.31 -3.48
C ILE A 136 1.79 4.60 -4.29
N ALA A 137 2.82 3.74 -4.22
CA ALA A 137 4.03 3.90 -5.02
C ALA A 137 3.74 3.85 -6.53
N THR A 138 2.81 2.98 -6.97
CA THR A 138 2.38 2.88 -8.39
C THR A 138 1.78 4.20 -8.90
N THR A 139 1.13 5.00 -8.03
CA THR A 139 0.61 6.32 -8.40
C THR A 139 1.67 7.41 -8.51
N GLY A 140 2.93 7.11 -8.18
CA GLY A 140 4.02 8.09 -8.05
C GLY A 140 4.12 8.71 -6.66
N GLY A 141 3.40 8.13 -5.66
CA GLY A 141 3.46 8.55 -4.26
C GLY A 141 2.51 9.67 -3.88
N VAL A 142 2.55 10.03 -2.60
CA VAL A 142 1.80 11.17 -2.05
C VAL A 142 2.50 12.47 -2.44
N ILE A 143 1.74 13.44 -2.94
CA ILE A 143 2.28 14.76 -3.32
C ILE A 143 2.57 15.63 -2.07
N PRO A 144 3.38 16.70 -2.19
CA PRO A 144 3.77 17.55 -1.06
C PRO A 144 2.63 18.22 -0.27
N GLY A 145 1.41 18.18 -0.75
CA GLY A 145 0.22 18.67 -0.03
C GLY A 145 -0.63 17.56 0.62
N GLY A 146 -0.21 16.32 0.50
CA GLY A 146 -0.96 15.18 1.03
C GLY A 146 -0.64 14.87 2.48
N ALA A 147 -1.57 14.18 3.12
CA ALA A 147 -1.42 13.66 4.47
C ALA A 147 -0.52 12.42 4.50
N ASP A 148 0.09 12.14 5.63
CA ASP A 148 0.92 10.96 5.86
C ASP A 148 0.07 9.68 6.02
N VAL A 149 -1.23 9.84 6.25
CA VAL A 149 -2.18 8.75 6.48
C VAL A 149 -3.00 8.51 5.22
N VAL A 150 -3.08 7.25 4.82
CA VAL A 150 -3.95 6.77 3.75
C VAL A 150 -5.16 6.10 4.36
N THR A 151 -6.36 6.56 4.04
CA THR A 151 -7.60 5.92 4.43
C THR A 151 -7.98 4.86 3.39
N LEU A 152 -8.05 3.59 3.82
CA LEU A 152 -8.61 2.50 3.04
C LEU A 152 -10.08 2.33 3.40
N VAL A 153 -10.95 2.37 2.39
CA VAL A 153 -12.37 2.05 2.49
C VAL A 153 -12.65 0.87 1.58
N GLY A 154 -13.20 -0.20 2.12
CA GLY A 154 -13.45 -1.41 1.36
C GLY A 154 -14.46 -2.32 2.03
N SER A 155 -14.52 -3.58 1.56
CA SER A 155 -15.34 -4.61 2.16
C SER A 155 -14.52 -5.86 2.43
N ARG A 156 -14.67 -6.44 3.61
CA ARG A 156 -14.06 -7.72 4.00
C ARG A 156 -15.15 -8.64 4.50
N ASN A 157 -15.29 -9.82 3.89
CA ASN A 157 -16.33 -10.80 4.27
C ASN A 157 -17.75 -10.18 4.30
N GLY A 158 -18.08 -9.30 3.34
CA GLY A 158 -19.37 -8.63 3.24
C GLY A 158 -19.60 -7.48 4.24
N ARG A 159 -18.59 -7.12 5.03
CA ARG A 159 -18.67 -6.00 5.98
C ARG A 159 -17.83 -4.83 5.47
N SER A 160 -18.41 -3.63 5.47
CA SER A 160 -17.64 -2.42 5.17
C SER A 160 -16.57 -2.18 6.24
N ILE A 161 -15.37 -1.84 5.78
CA ILE A 161 -14.26 -1.46 6.65
C ILE A 161 -13.76 -0.07 6.28
N LYS A 162 -13.23 0.62 7.28
CA LYS A 162 -12.44 1.85 7.12
C LYS A 162 -11.20 1.73 7.99
N LEU A 163 -10.03 1.84 7.38
CA LEU A 163 -8.74 1.73 8.07
C LEU A 163 -7.89 2.95 7.72
N ASP A 164 -7.28 3.54 8.73
CA ASP A 164 -6.31 4.61 8.56
C ASP A 164 -4.89 4.03 8.67
N ILE A 165 -4.12 4.14 7.60
CA ILE A 165 -2.82 3.50 7.40
C ILE A 165 -1.75 4.58 7.38
N ASP A 166 -0.87 4.54 8.35
CA ASP A 166 0.23 5.47 8.55
C ASP A 166 1.45 5.04 7.73
N LEU A 167 1.67 5.65 6.56
CA LEU A 167 2.78 5.29 5.66
C LEU A 167 4.16 5.49 6.29
N PRO A 168 4.48 6.65 6.91
CA PRO A 168 5.75 6.83 7.60
C PRO A 168 6.00 5.79 8.69
N ALA A 169 4.97 5.43 9.47
CA ALA A 169 5.11 4.42 10.51
C ALA A 169 5.51 3.05 9.92
N ILE A 170 4.93 2.63 8.80
CA ILE A 170 5.29 1.41 8.09
C ILE A 170 6.74 1.46 7.64
N LEU A 171 7.15 2.53 6.96
CA LEU A 171 8.47 2.67 6.35
C LEU A 171 9.59 2.80 7.39
N GLN A 172 9.33 3.51 8.50
CA GLN A 172 10.32 3.75 9.55
C GLN A 172 10.46 2.59 10.53
N SER A 173 9.34 1.92 10.87
CA SER A 173 9.36 0.82 11.84
C SER A 173 9.77 -0.52 11.22
N GLY A 174 9.70 -0.66 9.89
CA GLY A 174 9.87 -1.92 9.19
C GLY A 174 8.79 -2.96 9.49
N LYS A 175 7.69 -2.56 10.13
CA LYS A 175 6.58 -3.44 10.52
C LYS A 175 5.65 -3.67 9.34
N SER A 176 5.94 -4.69 8.56
CA SER A 176 5.16 -5.04 7.37
C SER A 176 3.72 -5.46 7.67
N GLU A 177 3.41 -5.81 8.92
CA GLU A 177 2.06 -6.14 9.40
C GLU A 177 1.12 -4.93 9.46
N LEU A 178 1.66 -3.71 9.52
CA LEU A 178 0.87 -2.48 9.46
C LEU A 178 0.46 -2.12 8.02
N ASP A 179 1.11 -2.73 7.04
CA ASP A 179 0.88 -2.50 5.63
C ASP A 179 -0.18 -3.47 5.10
N VAL A 180 -1.39 -2.99 5.02
CA VAL A 180 -2.59 -3.79 4.74
C VAL A 180 -2.62 -4.23 3.28
N VAL A 181 -3.03 -5.47 3.04
CA VAL A 181 -3.29 -6.01 1.70
C VAL A 181 -4.55 -5.39 1.12
N VAL A 182 -4.47 -4.96 -0.14
CA VAL A 182 -5.62 -4.43 -0.88
C VAL A 182 -6.42 -5.53 -1.55
N GLU A 183 -7.72 -5.34 -1.65
CA GLU A 183 -8.64 -6.24 -2.34
C GLU A 183 -9.43 -5.51 -3.44
N ASN A 184 -10.02 -6.30 -4.34
CA ASN A 184 -10.82 -5.74 -5.42
C ASN A 184 -11.94 -4.85 -4.90
N GLY A 185 -12.07 -3.65 -5.49
CA GLY A 185 -13.07 -2.66 -5.12
C GLY A 185 -12.68 -1.74 -3.98
N ASP A 186 -11.51 -1.92 -3.37
CA ASP A 186 -11.01 -1.00 -2.35
C ASP A 186 -10.81 0.41 -2.91
N ILE A 187 -11.00 1.39 -2.03
CA ILE A 187 -10.73 2.79 -2.28
C ILE A 187 -9.62 3.23 -1.31
N LEU A 188 -8.52 3.70 -1.85
CA LEU A 188 -7.46 4.36 -1.09
C LEU A 188 -7.62 5.87 -1.26
N TYR A 189 -7.75 6.57 -0.16
CA TYR A 189 -7.91 8.02 -0.16
C TYR A 189 -6.80 8.69 0.65
N VAL A 190 -6.10 9.61 0.02
CA VAL A 190 -5.10 10.47 0.67
C VAL A 190 -5.70 11.86 0.83
N ASP A 191 -5.95 12.27 2.05
CA ASP A 191 -6.46 13.61 2.37
C ASP A 191 -5.37 14.67 2.20
N ARG A 192 -5.75 15.91 2.32
CA ARG A 192 -4.78 17.02 2.45
C ARG A 192 -4.06 16.92 3.79
N ALA A 193 -2.80 17.33 3.80
CA ALA A 193 -2.05 17.46 5.03
C ALA A 193 -2.80 18.35 6.02
N PRO A 194 -2.78 18.02 7.32
CA PRO A 194 -3.40 18.88 8.32
C PRO A 194 -2.72 20.25 8.33
N THR A 195 -3.51 21.27 8.63
CA THR A 195 -3.06 22.66 8.68
C THR A 195 -3.47 23.32 9.99
N GLY A 196 -2.79 24.39 10.34
CA GLY A 196 -3.16 25.33 11.39
C GLY A 196 -3.03 26.76 10.89
N TYR A 197 -3.36 27.72 11.73
CA TYR A 197 -3.31 29.15 11.42
C TYR A 197 -2.57 29.90 12.52
N ILE A 198 -1.79 30.91 12.13
CA ILE A 198 -1.09 31.79 13.07
C ILE A 198 -1.29 33.24 12.64
N TYR A 199 -1.54 34.12 13.60
CA TYR A 199 -1.73 35.53 13.35
C TYR A 199 -1.27 36.38 14.53
N GLY A 200 -1.25 37.72 14.38
CA GLY A 200 -0.75 38.67 15.34
C GLY A 200 0.70 39.02 15.05
N GLU A 201 1.50 39.19 16.09
CA GLU A 201 2.88 39.73 16.02
C GLU A 201 3.89 38.65 15.62
N VAL A 202 3.71 38.08 14.41
CA VAL A 202 4.64 37.18 13.75
C VAL A 202 5.04 37.72 12.37
N GLN A 203 6.23 37.35 11.88
CA GLN A 203 6.77 37.89 10.65
C GLN A 203 5.94 37.47 9.42
N ARG A 204 5.41 36.26 9.42
CA ARG A 204 4.60 35.68 8.33
C ARG A 204 3.32 35.07 8.92
N PRO A 205 2.28 35.88 9.13
CA PRO A 205 0.98 35.38 9.54
C PRO A 205 0.32 34.61 8.38
N GLY A 206 -0.52 33.63 8.71
CA GLY A 206 -1.26 32.86 7.73
C GLY A 206 -1.46 31.40 8.10
N GLN A 207 -1.79 30.60 7.09
CA GLN A 207 -1.91 29.16 7.22
C GLN A 207 -0.52 28.51 7.16
N PHE A 208 -0.29 27.54 8.03
CA PHE A 208 0.90 26.67 7.97
C PHE A 208 0.51 25.20 7.85
N ARG A 209 1.37 24.41 7.21
CA ARG A 209 1.25 22.97 7.21
C ARG A 209 1.68 22.44 8.57
N LEU A 210 0.85 21.58 9.15
CA LEU A 210 1.16 20.93 10.41
C LEU A 210 1.90 19.62 10.14
N GLU A 211 3.14 19.52 10.59
CA GLU A 211 3.92 18.31 10.59
C GLU A 211 3.68 17.49 11.86
N ARG A 212 4.00 16.20 11.81
CA ARG A 212 3.78 15.30 12.94
C ARG A 212 4.58 15.74 14.17
N GLY A 213 3.89 15.92 15.29
CA GLY A 213 4.51 16.32 16.55
C GLY A 213 5.06 17.74 16.55
N MET A 214 4.68 18.58 15.59
CA MET A 214 5.13 19.95 15.47
C MET A 214 4.76 20.76 16.71
N THR A 215 5.77 21.37 17.34
CA THR A 215 5.60 22.18 18.54
C THR A 215 5.27 23.65 18.23
N LEU A 216 4.75 24.38 19.22
CA LEU A 216 4.49 25.82 19.08
C LEU A 216 5.76 26.59 18.66
N LEU A 217 6.92 26.24 19.22
CA LEU A 217 8.19 26.84 18.83
C LEU A 217 8.52 26.64 17.36
N GLN A 218 8.29 25.42 16.85
CA GLN A 218 8.52 25.10 15.43
C GLN A 218 7.56 25.86 14.51
N VAL A 219 6.29 26.04 14.92
CA VAL A 219 5.34 26.86 14.17
C VAL A 219 5.80 28.33 14.12
N LEU A 220 6.24 28.89 15.24
CA LEU A 220 6.79 30.25 15.27
C LEU A 220 8.01 30.38 14.35
N ALA A 221 8.95 29.44 14.41
CA ALA A 221 10.13 29.44 13.54
C ALA A 221 9.76 29.37 12.06
N GLN A 222 8.79 28.49 11.68
CA GLN A 222 8.28 28.38 10.32
C GLN A 222 7.61 29.68 9.85
N SER A 223 6.97 30.40 10.77
CA SER A 223 6.33 31.71 10.51
C SER A 223 7.33 32.88 10.52
N GLY A 224 8.64 32.60 10.54
CA GLY A 224 9.70 33.61 10.51
C GLY A 224 10.02 34.24 11.87
N GLY A 225 9.47 33.71 12.94
CA GLY A 225 9.65 34.25 14.30
C GLY A 225 8.70 35.38 14.63
N LEU A 226 8.91 35.98 15.80
CA LEU A 226 8.16 37.12 16.27
C LEU A 226 8.58 38.41 15.55
N THR A 227 7.67 39.39 15.48
CA THR A 227 8.05 40.77 15.14
C THR A 227 8.82 41.42 16.29
N ALA A 228 9.38 42.63 16.08
CA ALA A 228 9.99 43.41 17.15
C ALA A 228 9.03 43.74 18.28
N ARG A 229 7.73 43.67 18.07
CA ARG A 229 6.66 43.93 19.03
C ARG A 229 6.05 42.65 19.60
N GLY A 230 6.38 41.47 19.07
CA GLY A 230 5.83 40.19 19.48
C GLY A 230 6.41 39.69 20.81
N THR A 231 5.64 38.90 21.55
CA THR A 231 6.09 38.25 22.76
C THR A 231 5.73 36.78 22.79
N GLU A 232 6.64 35.94 23.30
CA GLU A 232 6.37 34.53 23.56
C GLU A 232 5.40 34.32 24.74
N ARG A 233 5.25 35.32 25.60
CA ARG A 233 4.41 35.22 26.79
C ARG A 233 2.94 35.42 26.44
N GLY A 234 2.10 34.47 26.89
CA GLY A 234 0.64 34.56 26.76
C GLY A 234 0.14 34.44 25.33
N ILE A 235 0.83 33.60 24.51
CA ILE A 235 0.30 33.12 23.24
C ILE A 235 -0.99 32.37 23.53
N LYS A 236 -2.04 32.63 22.75
CA LYS A 236 -3.34 31.98 22.87
C LYS A 236 -3.55 31.07 21.71
N VAL A 237 -4.04 29.88 21.98
CA VAL A 237 -4.40 28.91 20.94
C VAL A 237 -5.90 28.62 21.05
N HIS A 238 -6.61 28.93 19.98
CA HIS A 238 -8.02 28.60 19.84
C HIS A 238 -8.08 27.19 19.25
N ARG A 239 -8.46 26.23 20.07
CA ARG A 239 -8.56 24.82 19.72
C ARG A 239 -10.00 24.37 19.67
N ARG A 240 -10.37 23.68 18.60
CA ARG A 240 -11.69 23.06 18.45
C ARG A 240 -11.66 21.63 18.95
N ASP A 241 -12.60 21.27 19.81
CA ASP A 241 -12.79 19.90 20.25
C ASP A 241 -13.61 19.07 19.25
N ALA A 242 -13.76 17.76 19.52
CA ALA A 242 -14.54 16.87 18.68
C ALA A 242 -16.05 17.21 18.60
N ALA A 243 -16.58 17.97 19.57
CA ALA A 243 -17.95 18.47 19.57
C ALA A 243 -18.10 19.79 18.80
N GLY A 244 -16.99 20.35 18.29
CA GLY A 244 -16.99 21.61 17.54
C GLY A 244 -16.87 22.87 18.41
N THR A 245 -16.75 22.72 19.76
CA THR A 245 -16.61 23.84 20.68
C THR A 245 -15.19 24.40 20.62
N VAL A 246 -15.04 25.70 20.56
CA VAL A 246 -13.74 26.37 20.57
C VAL A 246 -13.37 26.77 21.97
N SER A 247 -12.24 26.29 22.47
CA SER A 247 -11.62 26.69 23.73
C SER A 247 -10.36 27.53 23.48
N VAL A 248 -10.06 28.44 24.38
CA VAL A 248 -8.82 29.24 24.34
C VAL A 248 -7.88 28.70 25.39
N ILE A 249 -6.75 28.15 24.94
CA ILE A 249 -5.73 27.56 25.80
C ILE A 249 -4.39 28.28 25.65
N GLY A 250 -3.53 28.17 26.65
CA GLY A 250 -2.12 28.53 26.55
C GLY A 250 -1.30 27.29 26.31
N LEU A 251 -0.43 27.33 25.31
CA LEU A 251 0.54 26.24 25.07
C LEU A 251 1.94 26.68 25.47
N GLN A 252 2.72 25.75 26.02
CA GLN A 252 4.16 25.94 26.20
C GLN A 252 4.87 25.78 24.83
N MET A 253 6.08 26.34 24.68
CA MET A 253 6.82 26.30 23.42
C MET A 253 7.14 24.91 22.93
N ASN A 254 7.29 23.95 23.84
CA ASN A 254 7.58 22.55 23.52
C ASN A 254 6.32 21.67 23.38
N GLU A 255 5.12 22.23 23.59
CA GLU A 255 3.87 21.48 23.45
C GLU A 255 3.43 21.39 21.98
N PRO A 256 2.82 20.25 21.60
CA PRO A 256 2.41 20.04 20.23
C PRO A 256 1.17 20.86 19.85
N VAL A 257 1.22 21.42 18.67
CA VAL A 257 0.08 22.03 17.99
C VAL A 257 -0.71 20.92 17.29
N VAL A 258 -2.02 21.05 17.23
CA VAL A 258 -2.89 20.08 16.56
C VAL A 258 -3.62 20.69 15.36
N ARG A 259 -4.23 19.82 14.56
CA ARG A 259 -5.02 20.24 13.38
C ARG A 259 -6.04 21.31 13.73
N ASP A 260 -6.16 22.30 12.87
CA ASP A 260 -7.12 23.43 12.93
C ASP A 260 -6.90 24.37 14.14
N ASP A 261 -5.78 24.26 14.88
CA ASP A 261 -5.41 25.25 15.86
C ASP A 261 -5.24 26.63 15.21
N VAL A 262 -5.78 27.65 15.85
CA VAL A 262 -5.58 29.06 15.48
C VAL A 262 -4.77 29.74 16.58
N ILE A 263 -3.52 30.08 16.26
CA ILE A 263 -2.54 30.62 17.19
C ILE A 263 -2.54 32.14 17.11
N TYR A 264 -2.75 32.82 18.24
CA TYR A 264 -2.67 34.26 18.36
C TYR A 264 -1.44 34.66 19.14
N VAL A 265 -0.56 35.43 18.52
CA VAL A 265 0.62 36.03 19.14
C VAL A 265 0.33 37.47 19.43
N LYS A 266 0.32 37.82 20.72
CA LYS A 266 0.02 39.17 21.16
C LYS A 266 1.24 40.08 21.07
N GLU A 267 0.97 41.38 21.08
CA GLU A 267 1.97 42.42 21.23
C GLU A 267 2.55 42.43 22.65
N SER A 268 3.85 42.68 22.76
CA SER A 268 4.50 43.02 24.05
C SER A 268 4.06 44.39 24.48
N LEU A 269 3.70 44.54 25.74
CA LEU A 269 3.32 45.85 26.29
C LEU A 269 4.52 46.70 26.65
N PHE A 270 5.74 46.10 26.68
CA PHE A 270 7.00 46.78 27.00
C PHE A 270 8.19 46.06 26.36
#